data_6408da142392fe41c81f4a7f1dad0626
#
_entry.id   6408da142392fe41c81f4a7f1dad0626
#
_cell.length_a   1.000
_cell.length_b   1.000
_cell.length_c   1.000
_cell.angle_alpha   90.00
_cell.angle_beta   90.00
_cell.angle_gamma   90.00
#
_symmetry.space_group_name_H-M   'P 1'
#
loop_
_entity.id
_entity.type
_entity.pdbx_description
1 polymer ?
#
loop_
_entity_poly.entity_id
_entity_poly.type
_entity_poly.pdbx_seq_one_letter_code
_entity_poly.pdbx_strand_id
1 'polypeptide(L)'
;LGGXXXXXXXXXASILPNDTLFHYTDKYGNKKTITMKNIPLEALKISRKTINTKHVPIAIITNHKTASSAEMTFLSFKGLPNVKSFGQATAGYTTVNETFMLYDGARLALTTGIVSDRQGYKYENTPILPDQVTSLPLQESQSWLKSRINQN
;
A
#
# COMPACT_ATOMS: atom_id res chain seq x y z
N LEU A 1 -4.80 -4.59 12.11
CA LEU A 1 -5.89 -3.78 11.60
C LEU A 1 -6.43 -4.40 10.31
N GLY A 2 -7.42 -5.25 10.45
CA GLY A 2 -8.08 -5.89 9.32
C GLY A 2 -9.06 -4.95 8.63
N GLY A 3 -9.35 -5.22 7.43
CA GLY A 3 -10.30 -4.45 6.64
C GLY A 3 -10.06 -4.70 5.15
N UNK A 4 -10.91 -4.23 4.46
CA UNK A 4 -10.72 -4.49 3.06
C UNK A 4 -9.63 -3.64 2.48
N UNK A 5 -9.02 -4.16 1.61
CA UNK A 5 -7.94 -3.47 0.98
C UNK A 5 -8.39 -2.23 0.27
N UNK A 6 -9.59 -2.37 -0.19
CA UNK A 6 -10.18 -1.28 -0.84
C UNK A 6 -10.45 -0.12 0.07
N UNK A 7 -10.78 -0.35 1.10
CA UNK A 7 -11.03 0.62 2.10
C UNK A 7 -9.79 1.35 2.50
N UNK A 8 -8.90 0.65 2.55
CA UNK A 8 -7.64 1.20 2.96
C UNK A 8 -7.00 2.03 1.84
N UNK A 9 -7.20 1.58 0.71
CA UNK A 9 -6.67 2.25 -0.43
C UNK A 9 -7.51 3.49 -0.75
N UNK A 10 -8.66 3.41 -0.45
CA UNK A 10 -9.57 4.50 -0.66
C UNK A 10 -9.29 5.70 0.20
N UNK A 11 -8.95 5.48 1.16
CA UNK A 11 -8.54 6.45 2.07
C UNK A 11 -7.29 7.13 1.69
N UNK A 12 -6.66 6.35 1.02
CA UNK A 12 -5.42 6.81 0.57
C UNK A 12 -5.44 7.32 -0.84
N ALA A 13 -6.65 7.34 -1.43
CA ALA A 13 -6.71 7.65 -2.88
C ALA A 13 -6.20 9.04 -3.25
N SER A 14 -6.43 9.99 -2.38
CA SER A 14 -5.99 11.37 -2.69
C SER A 14 -4.47 11.52 -2.70
N ILE A 15 -3.75 10.59 -2.14
CA ILE A 15 -2.28 10.68 -2.05
C ILE A 15 -1.58 9.54 -2.76
N LEU A 16 -2.32 8.64 -3.38
CA LEU A 16 -1.74 7.55 -4.20
C LEU A 16 -1.71 7.95 -5.68
N PRO A 17 -0.72 7.48 -6.43
CA PRO A 17 -0.66 7.79 -7.85
C PRO A 17 -1.73 7.05 -8.65
N ASN A 18 -2.02 7.55 -9.85
CA ASN A 18 -2.99 6.93 -10.75
C ASN A 18 -2.34 5.88 -11.64
N ASP A 19 -1.45 5.08 -11.06
CA ASP A 19 -0.80 4.02 -11.81
C ASP A 19 -0.72 2.77 -10.95
N THR A 20 0.23 1.91 -11.21
CA THR A 20 0.34 0.62 -10.54
C THR A 20 0.55 0.78 -9.04
N LEU A 21 -0.29 0.12 -8.25
CA LEU A 21 -0.13 0.07 -6.80
C LEU A 21 0.65 -1.17 -6.39
N PHE A 22 0.21 -2.33 -6.82
CA PHE A 22 0.92 -3.58 -6.60
C PHE A 22 0.44 -4.60 -7.62
N HIS A 23 1.09 -5.76 -7.66
CA HIS A 23 0.73 -6.86 -8.54
C HIS A 23 0.31 -8.06 -7.72
N TYR A 24 -0.46 -8.92 -8.37
CA TYR A 24 -0.93 -10.15 -7.77
C TYR A 24 -0.78 -11.27 -8.80
N THR A 25 -0.18 -12.38 -8.39
CA THR A 25 -0.03 -13.55 -9.25
C THR A 25 -0.80 -14.70 -8.63
N ASP A 26 -1.76 -15.26 -9.37
CA ASP A 26 -2.56 -16.36 -8.85
C ASP A 26 -1.79 -17.69 -8.92
N LYS A 27 -2.42 -18.76 -8.43
CA LYS A 27 -1.77 -20.06 -8.37
C LYS A 27 -1.49 -20.66 -9.74
N TYR A 28 -2.10 -20.13 -10.79
CA TYR A 28 -1.89 -20.58 -12.17
C TYR A 28 -0.84 -19.75 -12.89
N GLY A 29 -0.24 -18.80 -12.22
CA GLY A 29 0.76 -17.93 -12.82
C GLY A 29 0.23 -16.71 -13.54
N ASN A 30 -1.06 -16.45 -13.45
CA ASN A 30 -1.68 -15.27 -14.08
C ASN A 30 -1.40 -14.04 -13.23
N LYS A 31 -0.75 -13.05 -13.82
CA LYS A 31 -0.41 -11.81 -13.14
C LYS A 31 -1.48 -10.76 -13.39
N LYS A 32 -1.92 -10.11 -12.33
CA LYS A 32 -2.85 -8.99 -12.40
C LYS A 32 -2.22 -7.78 -11.76
N THR A 33 -2.41 -6.63 -12.37
CA THR A 33 -1.91 -5.36 -11.86
C THR A 33 -3.05 -4.60 -11.21
N ILE A 34 -2.87 -4.23 -9.96
CA ILE A 34 -3.88 -3.48 -9.21
C ILE A 34 -3.53 -2.00 -9.32
N THR A 35 -4.49 -1.23 -9.78
CA THR A 35 -4.35 0.22 -9.98
C THR A 35 -5.47 0.93 -9.24
N MET A 36 -5.45 2.26 -9.29
CA MET A 36 -6.52 3.05 -8.67
C MET A 36 -7.89 2.77 -9.30
N LYS A 37 -7.92 2.29 -10.53
CA LYS A 37 -9.20 1.93 -11.18
C LYS A 37 -9.88 0.75 -10.52
N ASN A 38 -9.16 -0.06 -9.78
CA ASN A 38 -9.71 -1.22 -9.09
C ASN A 38 -10.35 -0.86 -7.74
N ILE A 39 -10.24 0.39 -7.32
CA ILE A 39 -10.79 0.85 -6.04
C ILE A 39 -12.26 1.21 -6.24
N PRO A 40 -13.16 0.83 -5.32
CA PRO A 40 -14.57 1.13 -5.50
C PRO A 40 -14.87 2.60 -5.72
N LEU A 41 -15.81 2.88 -6.61
CA LEU A 41 -16.13 4.23 -7.08
C LEU A 41 -16.57 5.14 -5.94
N GLU A 42 -17.29 4.60 -4.96
CA GLU A 42 -17.75 5.39 -3.82
C GLU A 42 -16.59 5.95 -3.01
N ALA A 43 -15.54 5.14 -2.83
CA ALA A 43 -14.35 5.60 -2.12
C ALA A 43 -13.64 6.69 -2.90
N LEU A 44 -13.61 6.58 -4.22
CA LEU A 44 -12.96 7.58 -5.08
C LEU A 44 -13.67 8.92 -5.05
N LYS A 45 -15.00 8.92 -4.95
CA LYS A 45 -15.78 10.18 -4.95
C LYS A 45 -15.44 11.09 -3.79
N ILE A 46 -15.13 10.52 -2.64
CA ILE A 46 -14.85 11.31 -1.43
C ILE A 46 -13.44 11.90 -1.49
N SER A 47 -12.52 11.25 -2.17
CA SER A 47 -11.10 11.54 -2.04
C SER A 47 -10.49 12.36 -3.17
N ARG A 48 -11.21 12.61 -4.26
CA ARG A 48 -10.60 13.22 -5.43
C ARG A 48 -10.60 14.74 -5.42
N LYS A 49 -10.11 15.31 -4.36
CA LYS A 49 -9.55 16.65 -4.47
C LYS A 49 -8.15 16.51 -5.04
N THR A 50 -7.89 17.25 -6.10
CA THR A 50 -6.59 17.22 -6.76
C THR A 50 -5.53 17.83 -5.86
N ILE A 51 -4.90 16.99 -5.07
CA ILE A 51 -3.68 17.36 -4.37
C ILE A 51 -2.52 16.87 -5.23
N ASN A 52 -1.58 17.73 -5.52
CA ASN A 52 -0.38 17.31 -6.24
C ASN A 52 0.48 16.49 -5.28
N THR A 53 0.25 15.19 -5.28
CA THR A 53 0.81 14.30 -4.28
C THR A 53 2.27 13.95 -4.51
N LYS A 54 2.83 14.33 -5.68
CA LYS A 54 4.22 14.02 -6.00
C LYS A 54 5.21 14.74 -5.08
N HIS A 55 4.76 15.83 -4.46
CA HIS A 55 5.64 16.67 -3.65
C HIS A 55 5.32 16.63 -2.17
N VAL A 56 4.31 15.85 -1.77
CA VAL A 56 3.95 15.74 -0.35
C VAL A 56 4.75 14.61 0.27
N PRO A 57 5.62 14.89 1.25
CA PRO A 57 6.33 13.80 1.92
C PRO A 57 5.38 12.99 2.79
N ILE A 58 5.51 11.68 2.72
CA ILE A 58 4.64 10.75 3.44
C ILE A 58 5.52 9.79 4.22
N ALA A 59 5.32 9.73 5.53
CA ALA A 59 5.99 8.77 6.38
C ALA A 59 4.99 7.68 6.76
N ILE A 60 5.42 6.44 6.65
CA ILE A 60 4.59 5.28 6.99
C ILE A 60 5.27 4.54 8.13
N ILE A 61 4.49 4.18 9.14
CA ILE A 61 5.01 3.42 10.28
C ILE A 61 4.40 2.03 10.25
N THR A 62 5.26 1.02 10.30
CA THR A 62 4.84 -0.38 10.32
C THR A 62 5.41 -1.09 11.54
N ASN A 63 4.75 -2.18 11.91
CA ASN A 63 5.27 -3.08 12.93
C ASN A 63 4.72 -4.49 12.71
N HIS A 64 5.05 -5.40 13.61
CA HIS A 64 4.69 -6.81 13.46
C HIS A 64 3.18 -7.06 13.50
N LYS A 65 2.37 -6.06 13.84
CA LYS A 65 0.91 -6.17 13.80
C LYS A 65 0.31 -5.65 12.49
N THR A 66 1.13 -5.04 11.65
CA THR A 66 0.69 -4.63 10.32
C THR A 66 0.51 -5.89 9.48
N ALA A 67 -0.72 -6.18 9.06
CA ALA A 67 -1.04 -7.47 8.48
C ALA A 67 -2.08 -7.37 7.38
N SER A 68 -2.00 -8.26 6.42
CA SER A 68 -3.03 -8.50 5.41
C SER A 68 -3.31 -7.24 4.59
N SER A 69 -4.54 -6.71 4.62
CA SER A 69 -4.88 -5.53 3.81
C SER A 69 -4.05 -4.31 4.18
N ALA A 70 -3.58 -4.22 5.43
CA ALA A 70 -2.65 -3.15 5.81
C ALA A 70 -1.32 -3.31 5.08
N GLU A 71 -0.89 -4.55 4.85
CA GLU A 71 0.33 -4.78 4.08
C GLU A 71 0.14 -4.42 2.62
N MET A 72 -1.03 -4.70 2.04
CA MET A 72 -1.34 -4.29 0.67
C MET A 72 -1.35 -2.76 0.55
N THR A 73 -1.90 -2.08 1.53
CA THR A 73 -1.89 -0.62 1.59
C THR A 73 -0.45 -0.11 1.65
N PHE A 74 0.37 -0.72 2.50
CA PHE A 74 1.78 -0.36 2.60
C PHE A 74 2.48 -0.52 1.25
N LEU A 75 2.26 -1.66 0.57
CA LEU A 75 2.87 -1.90 -0.74
C LEU A 75 2.46 -0.86 -1.76
N SER A 76 1.24 -0.34 -1.66
CA SER A 76 0.76 0.69 -2.57
C SER A 76 1.56 1.98 -2.47
N PHE A 77 2.18 2.24 -1.32
CA PHE A 77 3.01 3.41 -1.12
C PHE A 77 4.50 3.12 -1.29
N LYS A 78 4.92 1.88 -1.02
CA LYS A 78 6.34 1.53 -0.97
C LYS A 78 6.98 1.73 -2.34
N GLY A 79 8.14 2.39 -2.35
CA GLY A 79 8.88 2.65 -3.57
C GLY A 79 8.58 3.97 -4.24
N LEU A 80 7.61 4.72 -3.73
CA LEU A 80 7.35 6.06 -4.26
C LEU A 80 8.43 7.03 -3.78
N PRO A 81 8.83 8.00 -4.61
CA PRO A 81 9.96 8.87 -4.26
C PRO A 81 9.67 9.81 -3.08
N ASN A 82 8.39 10.09 -2.79
CA ASN A 82 8.01 10.98 -1.71
C ASN A 82 7.63 10.22 -0.44
N VAL A 83 7.85 8.90 -0.41
CA VAL A 83 7.41 8.04 0.71
C VAL A 83 8.63 7.41 1.36
N LYS A 84 8.65 7.39 2.68
CA LYS A 84 9.63 6.61 3.43
C LYS A 84 8.93 5.91 4.59
N SER A 85 9.30 4.66 4.81
CA SER A 85 8.67 3.85 5.86
C SER A 85 9.66 3.56 6.97
N PHE A 86 9.13 3.49 8.19
CA PHE A 86 9.91 3.35 9.41
C PHE A 86 9.26 2.31 10.32
N GLY A 87 10.08 1.66 11.11
CA GLY A 87 9.59 0.79 12.17
C GLY A 87 10.12 -0.60 12.07
N GLN A 88 9.23 -1.58 12.09
CA GLN A 88 9.59 -2.99 12.11
C GLN A 88 8.90 -3.72 10.96
N ALA A 89 9.42 -4.89 10.63
CA ALA A 89 8.82 -5.75 9.60
C ALA A 89 7.36 -6.03 9.93
N THR A 90 6.55 -6.15 8.88
CA THR A 90 5.14 -6.47 9.02
C THR A 90 4.95 -7.93 9.43
N ALA A 91 3.67 -8.32 9.61
CA ALA A 91 3.36 -9.69 10.02
C ALA A 91 3.71 -10.74 8.97
N GLY A 92 3.63 -10.38 7.69
CA GLY A 92 3.94 -11.31 6.61
C GLY A 92 2.75 -12.06 6.08
N TYR A 93 1.53 -11.57 6.29
CA TYR A 93 0.33 -12.17 5.72
C TYR A 93 0.10 -11.58 4.33
N THR A 94 0.96 -11.96 3.40
CA THR A 94 1.01 -11.36 2.07
C THR A 94 0.49 -12.30 0.98
N THR A 95 -0.10 -13.43 1.34
CA THR A 95 -0.93 -14.19 0.41
C THR A 95 -2.38 -13.75 0.63
N VAL A 96 -3.14 -13.63 -0.43
CA VAL A 96 -4.44 -13.00 -0.37
C VAL A 96 -5.54 -14.01 -0.64
N ASN A 97 -6.45 -14.11 0.29
CA ASN A 97 -7.63 -14.97 0.19
C ASN A 97 -8.87 -14.09 0.36
N GLU A 98 -8.94 -13.01 -0.40
CA GLU A 98 -10.01 -12.04 -0.23
C GLU A 98 -10.70 -11.72 -1.54
N THR A 99 -11.96 -11.32 -1.43
CA THR A 99 -12.73 -10.84 -2.56
C THR A 99 -12.72 -9.31 -2.55
N PHE A 100 -12.30 -8.73 -3.66
CA PHE A 100 -12.34 -7.29 -3.83
C PHE A 100 -13.49 -6.94 -4.77
N MET A 101 -14.23 -5.89 -4.40
CA MET A 101 -15.22 -5.30 -5.30
C MET A 101 -14.52 -4.31 -6.21
N LEU A 102 -14.66 -4.50 -7.51
CA LEU A 102 -14.11 -3.58 -8.49
C LEU A 102 -15.08 -2.43 -8.74
N TYR A 103 -14.58 -1.38 -9.37
CA TYR A 103 -15.38 -0.18 -9.61
C TYR A 103 -16.59 -0.44 -10.51
N ASP A 104 -16.55 -1.48 -11.34
CA ASP A 104 -17.64 -1.83 -12.24
C ASP A 104 -18.63 -2.81 -11.60
N GLY A 105 -18.48 -3.10 -10.31
CA GLY A 105 -19.33 -4.03 -9.60
C GLY A 105 -18.88 -5.47 -9.65
N ALA A 106 -17.88 -5.79 -10.45
CA ALA A 106 -17.35 -7.14 -10.51
C ALA A 106 -16.60 -7.47 -9.22
N ARG A 107 -16.57 -8.74 -8.86
CA ARG A 107 -15.82 -9.22 -7.71
C ARG A 107 -14.52 -9.86 -8.16
N LEU A 108 -13.42 -9.39 -7.61
CA LEU A 108 -12.14 -10.04 -7.82
C LEU A 108 -11.91 -10.98 -6.66
N ALA A 109 -12.12 -12.26 -6.90
CA ALA A 109 -11.87 -13.28 -5.89
C ALA A 109 -10.41 -13.70 -5.99
N LEU A 110 -9.64 -13.33 -4.99
CA LEU A 110 -8.23 -13.66 -4.94
C LEU A 110 -8.05 -14.90 -4.07
N THR A 111 -8.02 -16.06 -4.72
CA THR A 111 -7.72 -17.30 -4.02
C THR A 111 -6.22 -17.56 -4.13
N THR A 112 -5.60 -17.70 -3.01
CA THR A 112 -4.16 -18.01 -2.83
C THR A 112 -3.26 -17.52 -3.96
N GLY A 113 -2.76 -16.33 -3.80
CA GLY A 113 -1.84 -15.76 -4.77
C GLY A 113 -0.69 -15.07 -4.08
N ILE A 114 0.28 -14.69 -4.86
CA ILE A 114 1.48 -14.02 -4.40
C ILE A 114 1.37 -12.54 -4.75
N VAL A 115 1.59 -11.70 -3.74
CA VAL A 115 1.59 -10.26 -3.95
C VAL A 115 3.01 -9.82 -4.26
N SER A 116 3.14 -8.91 -5.21
CA SER A 116 4.44 -8.26 -5.48
C SER A 116 4.24 -6.75 -5.50
N ASP A 117 5.30 -6.03 -5.13
CA ASP A 117 5.25 -4.57 -5.12
C ASP A 117 5.34 -4.03 -6.57
N ARG A 118 5.29 -2.71 -6.70
CA ARG A 118 5.28 -2.09 -8.03
C ARG A 118 6.55 -2.37 -8.83
N GLN A 119 7.63 -2.72 -8.14
CA GLN A 119 8.90 -3.04 -8.77
C GLN A 119 9.03 -4.52 -9.11
N GLY A 120 8.05 -5.33 -8.72
CA GLY A 120 8.02 -6.75 -9.04
C GLY A 120 8.60 -7.66 -7.98
N TYR A 121 8.98 -7.14 -6.83
CA TYR A 121 9.48 -7.96 -5.73
C TYR A 121 8.32 -8.75 -5.12
N LYS A 122 8.49 -10.07 -5.03
CA LYS A 122 7.42 -10.98 -4.58
C LYS A 122 7.48 -11.18 -3.07
N TYR A 123 6.30 -11.24 -2.46
CA TYR A 123 6.14 -11.50 -1.04
C TYR A 123 5.26 -12.75 -0.88
N GLU A 124 5.88 -13.88 -0.52
CA GLU A 124 5.17 -15.14 -0.30
C GLU A 124 5.10 -15.40 1.20
N ASN A 125 4.11 -14.80 1.85
CA ASN A 125 4.00 -14.85 3.32
C ASN A 125 5.33 -14.45 3.97
N THR A 126 5.94 -13.43 3.41
CA THR A 126 7.19 -12.89 3.92
C THR A 126 6.92 -11.50 4.45
N PRO A 127 7.38 -11.17 5.66
CA PRO A 127 7.21 -9.82 6.17
C PRO A 127 7.80 -8.76 5.25
N ILE A 128 7.14 -7.62 5.16
CA ILE A 128 7.61 -6.50 4.38
C ILE A 128 8.43 -5.61 5.29
N LEU A 129 9.66 -5.34 4.90
CA LEU A 129 10.55 -4.50 5.70
C LEU A 129 10.28 -3.03 5.40
N PRO A 130 10.27 -2.17 6.42
CA PRO A 130 10.25 -0.74 6.16
C PRO A 130 11.59 -0.28 5.60
N ASP A 131 11.59 0.91 5.00
CA ASP A 131 12.83 1.48 4.47
C ASP A 131 13.87 1.67 5.57
N GLN A 132 13.42 2.02 6.77
CA GLN A 132 14.31 2.23 7.90
C GLN A 132 13.78 1.45 9.09
N VAL A 133 14.50 0.39 9.48
CA VAL A 133 14.16 -0.40 10.66
C VAL A 133 14.61 0.37 11.89
N THR A 134 13.68 0.63 12.81
CA THR A 134 13.98 1.42 13.97
C THR A 134 13.03 1.09 15.12
N SER A 135 13.52 1.20 16.35
CA SER A 135 12.69 1.09 17.54
C SER A 135 12.04 2.43 17.92
N LEU A 136 12.37 3.51 17.20
CA LEU A 136 11.83 4.85 17.47
C LEU A 136 11.18 5.40 16.21
N PRO A 137 10.18 4.69 15.65
CA PRO A 137 9.67 5.08 14.34
C PRO A 137 8.96 6.43 14.33
N LEU A 138 8.23 6.77 15.38
CA LEU A 138 7.54 8.05 15.42
C LEU A 138 8.51 9.22 15.43
N GLN A 139 9.53 9.12 16.27
CA GLN A 139 10.53 10.16 16.41
C GLN A 139 11.32 10.35 15.11
N GLU A 140 11.76 9.25 14.52
CA GLU A 140 12.57 9.30 13.32
C GLU A 140 11.76 9.74 12.10
N SER A 141 10.50 9.30 12.01
CA SER A 141 9.65 9.74 10.91
C SER A 141 9.35 11.23 10.99
N GLN A 142 9.16 11.77 12.19
CA GLN A 142 8.95 13.20 12.37
C GLN A 142 10.17 13.99 11.94
N SER A 143 11.36 13.52 12.30
CA SER A 143 12.60 14.17 11.89
C SER A 143 12.75 14.17 10.37
N TRP A 144 12.44 13.05 9.74
CA TRP A 144 12.51 12.95 8.29
C TRP A 144 11.52 13.90 7.61
N LEU A 145 10.28 13.96 8.13
CA LEU A 145 9.27 14.86 7.57
C LEU A 145 9.71 16.31 7.67
N LYS A 146 10.28 16.71 8.81
CA LYS A 146 10.77 18.07 8.98
C LYS A 146 11.89 18.39 7.99
N SER A 147 12.79 17.44 7.76
CA SER A 147 13.89 17.66 6.82
C SER A 147 13.37 17.84 5.39
N ARG A 148 12.34 17.09 5.03
CA ARG A 148 11.77 17.18 3.67
C ARG A 148 10.99 18.47 3.45
N ILE A 149 10.26 18.91 4.46
CA ILE A 149 9.51 20.16 4.39
C ILE A 149 10.45 21.35 4.30
N ASN A 150 11.55 21.35 5.04
CA ASN A 150 12.49 22.45 5.05
C ASN A 150 13.34 22.56 3.79
N GLN A 151 13.33 21.54 2.93
CA GLN A 151 14.05 21.57 1.65
C GLN A 151 13.27 22.29 0.54
N ASN A 152 12.03 22.68 0.81
CA ASN A 152 11.18 23.35 -0.20
C ASN A 152 11.15 24.86 0.04
#